data_5d6f9a9bf576359274a7f352f463519c
#
_entry.id   5d6f9a9bf576359274a7f352f463519c
#
_cell.length_a   1.000
_cell.length_b   1.000
_cell.length_c   1.000
_cell.angle_alpha   90.00
_cell.angle_beta   90.00
_cell.angle_gamma   90.00
#
_symmetry.space_group_name_H-M   'P 1'
#
loop_
_entity.id
_entity.type
_entity.pdbx_description
1 polymer ?
#
loop_
_entity_poly.entity_id
_entity_poly.type
_entity_poly.pdbx_seq_one_letter_code
_entity_poly.pdbx_strand_id
1 'polypeptide(L)'
;MTRNLLTLIGKELRSLFADPILLILITYMFTGMVIAMSQSNTDIRNAAVAIIDEDHSPLSRRLADAIRPPYFRTPVAIDRAEADAAMNRGDYVFILEIPPHYERDLLQGRSPEILNNIDATRMNQGGIGSAYLAQILAQETRETLKTPATTTLVNPVIRTRYNPNAENAYQMP
;
A
#
# COMPACT_ATOMS: atom_id res chain seq x y z
N MET A 1 -17.90 -47.07 3.65
CA MET A 1 -16.81 -46.20 4.14
C MET A 1 -17.31 -44.94 4.82
N THR A 2 -18.29 -44.22 4.27
CA THR A 2 -18.86 -42.99 4.83
C THR A 2 -19.47 -43.07 6.22
N ARG A 3 -20.12 -44.22 6.56
CA ARG A 3 -20.75 -44.42 7.87
C ARG A 3 -19.73 -44.51 9.01
N ASN A 4 -18.58 -45.13 8.78
CA ASN A 4 -17.51 -45.21 9.78
C ASN A 4 -16.80 -43.87 9.98
N LEU A 5 -16.74 -43.03 8.93
CA LEU A 5 -16.19 -41.68 8.99
C LEU A 5 -17.08 -40.79 9.86
N LEU A 6 -18.40 -40.84 9.65
CA LEU A 6 -19.36 -40.03 10.43
C LEU A 6 -19.38 -40.41 11.91
N THR A 7 -19.28 -41.72 12.22
CA THR A 7 -19.21 -42.17 13.63
C THR A 7 -17.91 -41.76 14.29
N LEU A 8 -16.78 -41.76 13.55
CA LEU A 8 -15.50 -41.29 14.04
C LEU A 8 -15.53 -39.78 14.32
N ILE A 9 -16.01 -38.98 13.37
CA ILE A 9 -16.18 -37.54 13.54
C ILE A 9 -17.06 -37.25 14.77
N GLY A 10 -18.19 -37.93 14.91
CA GLY A 10 -19.10 -37.72 16.06
C GLY A 10 -18.43 -38.08 17.41
N LYS A 11 -17.61 -39.11 17.45
CA LYS A 11 -16.83 -39.47 18.64
C LYS A 11 -15.79 -38.43 18.99
N GLU A 12 -15.01 -37.95 18.00
CA GLU A 12 -13.98 -36.94 18.20
C GLU A 12 -14.61 -35.60 18.63
N LEU A 13 -15.72 -35.20 17.99
CA LEU A 13 -16.45 -33.97 18.37
C LEU A 13 -16.96 -34.03 19.82
N ARG A 14 -17.51 -35.21 20.21
CA ARG A 14 -17.99 -35.40 21.58
C ARG A 14 -16.85 -35.39 22.59
N SER A 15 -15.69 -35.99 22.25
CA SER A 15 -14.49 -35.94 23.08
C SER A 15 -13.99 -34.51 23.28
N LEU A 16 -14.02 -33.71 22.21
CA LEU A 16 -13.61 -32.32 22.24
C LEU A 16 -14.52 -31.46 23.14
N PHE A 17 -15.84 -31.67 23.05
CA PHE A 17 -16.80 -30.98 23.91
C PHE A 17 -16.82 -31.49 25.36
N ALA A 18 -16.29 -32.66 25.61
CA ALA A 18 -16.19 -33.21 26.97
C ALA A 18 -14.93 -32.76 27.73
N ASP A 19 -13.98 -32.16 27.02
CA ASP A 19 -12.75 -31.61 27.63
C ASP A 19 -12.86 -30.09 27.81
N PRO A 20 -13.17 -29.58 29.03
CA PRO A 20 -13.32 -28.17 29.28
C PRO A 20 -12.01 -27.39 29.12
N ILE A 21 -10.87 -28.03 29.36
CA ILE A 21 -9.57 -27.37 29.25
C ILE A 21 -9.27 -27.08 27.78
N LEU A 22 -9.55 -28.06 26.90
CA LEU A 22 -9.35 -27.93 25.46
C LEU A 22 -10.29 -26.86 24.87
N LEU A 23 -11.55 -26.81 25.31
CA LEU A 23 -12.51 -25.77 24.89
C LEU A 23 -12.05 -24.38 25.28
N ILE A 24 -11.59 -24.20 26.53
CA ILE A 24 -11.06 -22.91 26.99
C ILE A 24 -9.84 -22.51 26.18
N LEU A 25 -8.93 -23.45 25.90
CA LEU A 25 -7.72 -23.19 25.13
C LEU A 25 -8.06 -22.77 23.70
N ILE A 26 -8.95 -23.48 23.02
CA ILE A 26 -9.37 -23.16 21.65
C ILE A 26 -10.05 -21.77 21.62
N THR A 27 -10.97 -21.52 22.57
CA THR A 27 -11.66 -20.24 22.65
C THR A 27 -10.68 -19.09 22.90
N TYR A 28 -9.73 -19.28 23.81
CA TYR A 28 -8.70 -18.30 24.11
C TYR A 28 -7.79 -18.03 22.89
N MET A 29 -7.32 -19.08 22.24
CA MET A 29 -6.48 -18.92 21.03
C MET A 29 -7.25 -18.23 19.90
N PHE A 30 -8.51 -18.65 19.65
CA PHE A 30 -9.30 -18.07 18.57
C PHE A 30 -9.63 -16.59 18.87
N THR A 31 -10.03 -16.29 20.09
CA THR A 31 -10.32 -14.90 20.53
C THR A 31 -9.05 -14.06 20.49
N GLY A 32 -7.94 -14.56 20.98
CA GLY A 32 -6.63 -13.90 20.93
C GLY A 32 -6.18 -13.62 19.50
N MET A 33 -6.36 -14.60 18.59
CA MET A 33 -6.05 -14.43 17.16
C MET A 33 -6.93 -13.37 16.49
N VAL A 34 -8.23 -13.37 16.76
CA VAL A 34 -9.17 -12.36 16.22
C VAL A 34 -8.82 -10.97 16.74
N ILE A 35 -8.52 -10.83 18.04
CA ILE A 35 -8.10 -9.56 18.62
C ILE A 35 -6.77 -9.09 18.00
N ALA A 36 -5.79 -9.96 17.87
CA ALA A 36 -4.52 -9.63 17.24
C ALA A 36 -4.69 -9.19 15.79
N MET A 37 -5.53 -9.88 15.01
CA MET A 37 -5.85 -9.49 13.64
C MET A 37 -6.60 -8.16 13.56
N SER A 38 -7.53 -7.90 14.49
CA SER A 38 -8.27 -6.63 14.51
C SER A 38 -7.41 -5.44 14.93
N GLN A 39 -6.35 -5.67 15.69
CA GLN A 39 -5.38 -4.65 16.07
C GLN A 39 -4.28 -4.43 15.02
N SER A 40 -4.13 -5.37 14.09
CA SER A 40 -3.25 -5.19 12.94
C SER A 40 -3.89 -4.18 11.99
N ASN A 41 -3.69 -2.88 12.28
CA ASN A 41 -4.11 -1.79 11.40
C ASN A 41 -3.33 -1.88 10.08
N THR A 42 -3.82 -2.71 9.17
CA THR A 42 -3.34 -2.81 7.79
C THR A 42 -3.87 -1.65 6.94
N ASP A 43 -4.78 -0.86 7.51
CA ASP A 43 -5.33 0.32 6.85
C ASP A 43 -4.28 1.43 6.76
N ILE A 44 -4.04 1.86 5.53
CA ILE A 44 -3.25 3.07 5.29
C ILE A 44 -4.12 4.25 5.70
N ARG A 45 -3.65 4.96 6.73
CA ARG A 45 -4.26 6.21 7.17
C ARG A 45 -3.19 7.28 7.29
N ASN A 46 -3.44 8.43 6.64
CA ASN A 46 -2.54 9.59 6.71
C ASN A 46 -1.09 9.28 6.30
N ALA A 47 -0.87 8.42 5.31
CA ALA A 47 0.47 8.18 4.80
C ALA A 47 1.07 9.46 4.21
N ALA A 48 2.31 9.77 4.58
CA ALA A 48 3.01 10.93 4.07
C ALA A 48 3.47 10.66 2.63
N VAL A 49 3.08 11.55 1.72
CA VAL A 49 3.41 11.47 0.28
C VAL A 49 4.16 12.74 -0.12
N ALA A 50 5.24 12.59 -0.86
CA ALA A 50 5.89 13.68 -1.57
C ALA A 50 5.75 13.50 -3.07
N ILE A 51 5.80 14.60 -3.81
CA ILE A 51 5.74 14.60 -5.27
C ILE A 51 6.90 15.41 -5.81
N ILE A 52 7.61 14.82 -6.77
CA ILE A 52 8.58 15.47 -7.64
C ILE A 52 7.87 15.67 -8.97
N ASP A 53 7.43 16.88 -9.24
CA ASP A 53 6.71 17.23 -10.47
C ASP A 53 7.68 17.91 -11.44
N GLU A 54 8.15 17.18 -12.45
CA GLU A 54 9.00 17.72 -13.51
C GLU A 54 8.19 18.11 -14.76
N ASP A 55 6.90 17.77 -14.80
CA ASP A 55 6.01 18.09 -15.91
C ASP A 55 5.40 19.49 -15.80
N HIS A 56 5.08 19.92 -14.57
CA HIS A 56 4.42 21.20 -14.26
C HIS A 56 3.14 21.47 -15.06
N SER A 57 2.48 20.42 -15.52
CA SER A 57 1.28 20.50 -16.35
C SER A 57 -0.01 20.69 -15.54
N PRO A 58 -1.13 21.01 -16.17
CA PRO A 58 -2.45 20.90 -15.54
C PRO A 58 -2.77 19.51 -15.04
N LEU A 59 -2.33 18.46 -15.75
CA LEU A 59 -2.56 17.07 -15.35
C LEU A 59 -1.75 16.70 -14.12
N SER A 60 -0.45 17.04 -14.05
CA SER A 60 0.39 16.74 -12.89
C SER A 60 -0.17 17.36 -11.61
N ARG A 61 -0.68 18.59 -11.68
CA ARG A 61 -1.35 19.26 -10.56
C ARG A 61 -2.63 18.55 -10.14
N ARG A 62 -3.45 18.08 -11.09
CA ARG A 62 -4.66 17.29 -10.76
C ARG A 62 -4.31 15.98 -10.08
N LEU A 63 -3.28 15.30 -10.56
CA LEU A 63 -2.79 14.06 -9.92
C LEU A 63 -2.37 14.30 -8.47
N ALA A 64 -1.65 15.41 -8.20
CA ALA A 64 -1.29 15.80 -6.85
C ALA A 64 -2.53 16.10 -5.98
N ASP A 65 -3.49 16.85 -6.52
CA ASP A 65 -4.72 17.23 -5.82
C ASP A 65 -5.66 16.06 -5.54
N ALA A 66 -5.58 14.99 -6.31
CA ALA A 66 -6.40 13.79 -6.12
C ALA A 66 -5.95 12.93 -4.93
N ILE A 67 -4.69 13.06 -4.51
CA ILE A 67 -4.14 12.34 -3.36
C ILE A 67 -4.56 13.05 -2.08
N ARG A 68 -5.56 12.49 -1.37
CA ARG A 68 -6.23 13.16 -0.23
C ARG A 68 -6.50 12.21 0.95
N PRO A 69 -6.80 12.77 2.14
CA PRO A 69 -7.33 12.00 3.26
C PRO A 69 -8.60 11.22 2.84
N PRO A 70 -8.86 10.04 3.49
CA PRO A 70 -8.23 9.57 4.74
C PRO A 70 -6.96 8.73 4.54
N TYR A 71 -6.65 8.30 3.32
CA TYR A 71 -5.55 7.36 3.07
C TYR A 71 -4.20 8.06 3.06
N PHE A 72 -4.13 9.22 2.45
CA PHE A 72 -2.90 9.99 2.28
C PHE A 72 -3.02 11.37 2.89
N ARG A 73 -1.90 11.93 3.32
CA ARG A 73 -1.81 13.36 3.59
C ARG A 73 -1.76 14.12 2.27
N THR A 74 -2.13 15.39 2.31
CA THR A 74 -1.90 16.28 1.17
C THR A 74 -0.42 16.20 0.77
N PRO A 75 -0.11 15.88 -0.49
CA PRO A 75 1.25 15.72 -0.94
C PRO A 75 2.06 17.02 -0.78
N VAL A 76 3.35 16.85 -0.49
CA VAL A 76 4.31 17.94 -0.43
C VAL A 76 5.17 17.91 -1.67
N ALA A 77 5.28 19.02 -2.38
CA ALA A 77 6.22 19.14 -3.49
C ALA A 77 7.66 19.24 -2.96
N ILE A 78 8.55 18.40 -3.47
CA ILE A 78 9.97 18.40 -3.13
C ILE A 78 10.82 18.34 -4.40
N ASP A 79 12.06 18.79 -4.30
CA ASP A 79 13.01 18.66 -5.38
C ASP A 79 13.64 17.27 -5.43
N ARG A 80 14.02 16.83 -6.64
CA ARG A 80 14.71 15.54 -6.83
C ARG A 80 15.98 15.40 -5.96
N ALA A 81 16.72 16.47 -5.77
CA ALA A 81 17.93 16.47 -4.95
C ALA A 81 17.66 16.20 -3.47
N GLU A 82 16.46 16.55 -2.98
CA GLU A 82 16.06 16.34 -1.59
C GLU A 82 15.45 14.94 -1.36
N ALA A 83 14.96 14.30 -2.40
CA ALA A 83 14.18 13.07 -2.31
C ALA A 83 14.90 11.94 -1.54
N ASP A 84 16.17 11.71 -1.85
CA ASP A 84 16.95 10.64 -1.20
C ASP A 84 17.17 10.93 0.28
N ALA A 85 17.47 12.18 0.64
CA ALA A 85 17.66 12.58 2.02
C ALA A 85 16.35 12.51 2.82
N ALA A 86 15.24 12.93 2.23
CA ALA A 86 13.92 12.87 2.85
C ALA A 86 13.43 11.43 3.04
N MET A 87 13.68 10.54 2.06
CA MET A 87 13.38 9.12 2.18
C MET A 87 14.21 8.47 3.29
N ASN A 88 15.52 8.78 3.36
CA ASN A 88 16.42 8.24 4.40
C ASN A 88 16.05 8.71 5.81
N ARG A 89 15.49 9.92 5.96
CA ARG A 89 14.97 10.40 7.25
C ARG A 89 13.61 9.78 7.62
N GLY A 90 12.95 9.09 6.68
CA GLY A 90 11.61 8.53 6.89
C GLY A 90 10.50 9.59 6.92
N ASP A 91 10.73 10.77 6.32
CA ASP A 91 9.77 11.87 6.28
C ASP A 91 8.53 11.48 5.47
N TYR A 92 8.71 10.67 4.42
CA TYR A 92 7.67 10.22 3.50
C TYR A 92 7.66 8.69 3.37
N VAL A 93 6.47 8.14 3.19
CA VAL A 93 6.26 6.72 2.87
C VAL A 93 6.35 6.49 1.37
N PHE A 94 5.87 7.47 0.60
CA PHE A 94 5.84 7.44 -0.86
C PHE A 94 6.44 8.72 -1.43
N ILE A 95 7.27 8.59 -2.45
CA ILE A 95 7.72 9.71 -3.28
C ILE A 95 7.35 9.38 -4.72
N LEU A 96 6.42 10.15 -5.28
CA LEU A 96 5.99 10.05 -6.67
C LEU A 96 6.82 10.97 -7.54
N GLU A 97 7.41 10.44 -8.60
CA GLU A 97 8.14 11.23 -9.59
C GLU A 97 7.34 11.26 -10.90
N ILE A 98 6.85 12.43 -11.26
CA ILE A 98 6.15 12.68 -12.52
C ILE A 98 7.19 13.17 -13.51
N PRO A 99 7.48 12.42 -14.60
CA PRO A 99 8.54 12.77 -15.52
C PRO A 99 8.18 14.00 -16.35
N PRO A 100 9.19 14.68 -16.92
CA PRO A 100 8.94 15.82 -17.81
C PRO A 100 8.16 15.37 -19.05
N HIS A 101 7.28 16.25 -19.52
CA HIS A 101 6.40 16.01 -20.68
C HIS A 101 5.36 14.90 -20.51
N TYR A 102 5.02 14.55 -19.29
CA TYR A 102 4.07 13.47 -18.96
C TYR A 102 2.71 13.66 -19.66
N GLU A 103 2.06 14.83 -19.49
CA GLU A 103 0.77 15.12 -20.13
C GLU A 103 0.87 15.10 -21.67
N ARG A 104 1.92 15.74 -22.22
CA ARG A 104 2.14 15.77 -23.66
C ARG A 104 2.27 14.37 -24.26
N ASP A 105 3.02 13.49 -23.60
CA ASP A 105 3.29 12.14 -24.07
C ASP A 105 2.03 11.28 -24.02
N LEU A 106 1.22 11.44 -22.98
CA LEU A 106 -0.10 10.82 -22.88
C LEU A 106 -1.05 11.27 -24.00
N LEU A 107 -1.10 12.57 -24.29
CA LEU A 107 -1.92 13.12 -25.38
C LEU A 107 -1.48 12.62 -26.77
N GLN A 108 -0.20 12.24 -26.91
CA GLN A 108 0.33 11.63 -28.12
C GLN A 108 0.16 10.10 -28.18
N GLY A 109 -0.59 9.52 -27.24
CA GLY A 109 -0.81 8.06 -27.17
C GLY A 109 0.39 7.27 -26.67
N ARG A 110 1.40 7.93 -26.11
CA ARG A 110 2.50 7.26 -25.39
C ARG A 110 2.06 6.91 -23.98
N SER A 111 2.74 5.97 -23.34
CA SER A 111 2.46 5.55 -21.96
C SER A 111 3.66 5.89 -21.08
N PRO A 112 3.84 7.16 -20.68
CA PRO A 112 4.91 7.52 -19.78
C PRO A 112 4.68 6.90 -18.40
N GLU A 113 5.76 6.60 -17.69
CA GLU A 113 5.72 5.93 -16.40
C GLU A 113 5.88 6.95 -15.27
N ILE A 114 5.04 6.84 -14.24
CA ILE A 114 5.23 7.53 -12.96
C ILE A 114 6.02 6.59 -12.04
N LEU A 115 7.14 7.07 -11.53
CA LEU A 115 7.94 6.31 -10.60
C LEU A 115 7.41 6.52 -9.17
N ASN A 116 7.12 5.43 -8.47
CA ASN A 116 6.72 5.44 -7.08
C ASN A 116 7.81 4.82 -6.21
N ASN A 117 8.57 5.64 -5.52
CA ASN A 117 9.57 5.22 -4.56
C ASN A 117 8.90 4.99 -3.20
N ILE A 118 9.13 3.81 -2.59
CA ILE A 118 8.52 3.38 -1.34
C ILE A 118 9.60 3.15 -0.29
N ASP A 119 9.36 3.62 0.93
CA ASP A 119 10.18 3.30 2.08
C ASP A 119 10.03 1.81 2.44
N ALA A 120 11.10 1.04 2.24
CA ALA A 120 11.13 -0.40 2.50
C ALA A 120 10.90 -0.77 3.98
N THR A 121 11.14 0.15 4.91
CA THR A 121 10.90 -0.10 6.34
C THR A 121 9.41 -0.18 6.68
N ARG A 122 8.53 0.33 5.79
CA ARG A 122 7.07 0.38 5.93
C ARG A 122 6.34 -0.48 4.89
N MET A 123 6.90 -1.64 4.56
CA MET A 123 6.40 -2.51 3.47
C MET A 123 4.92 -2.90 3.59
N ASN A 124 4.39 -3.10 4.81
CA ASN A 124 2.97 -3.43 4.99
C ASN A 124 2.05 -2.29 4.52
N GLN A 125 2.45 -1.04 4.74
CA GLN A 125 1.73 0.14 4.24
C GLN A 125 2.06 0.39 2.76
N GLY A 126 3.28 0.06 2.34
CA GLY A 126 3.79 0.29 1.00
C GLY A 126 3.00 -0.44 -0.08
N GLY A 127 2.69 -1.73 0.10
CA GLY A 127 1.99 -2.53 -0.90
C GLY A 127 0.55 -2.06 -1.15
N ILE A 128 -0.24 -1.90 -0.08
CA ILE A 128 -1.63 -1.46 -0.18
C ILE A 128 -1.70 -0.01 -0.68
N GLY A 129 -0.82 0.89 -0.16
CA GLY A 129 -0.79 2.28 -0.57
C GLY A 129 -0.43 2.47 -2.03
N SER A 130 0.51 1.69 -2.53
CA SER A 130 0.86 1.74 -3.95
C SER A 130 -0.31 1.35 -4.85
N ALA A 131 -1.10 0.36 -4.46
CA ALA A 131 -2.29 -0.03 -5.21
C ALA A 131 -3.34 1.10 -5.23
N TYR A 132 -3.58 1.76 -4.09
CA TYR A 132 -4.48 2.92 -4.02
C TYR A 132 -3.95 4.10 -4.82
N LEU A 133 -2.66 4.43 -4.71
CA LEU A 133 -2.05 5.50 -5.52
C LEU A 133 -2.18 5.19 -7.02
N ALA A 134 -1.87 3.97 -7.44
CA ALA A 134 -2.02 3.56 -8.83
C ALA A 134 -3.46 3.71 -9.34
N GLN A 135 -4.44 3.35 -8.51
CA GLN A 135 -5.85 3.49 -8.85
C GLN A 135 -6.27 4.95 -8.99
N ILE A 136 -5.87 5.82 -8.04
CA ILE A 136 -6.15 7.26 -8.07
C ILE A 136 -5.53 7.88 -9.33
N LEU A 137 -4.25 7.65 -9.58
CA LEU A 137 -3.53 8.18 -10.73
C LEU A 137 -4.15 7.71 -12.04
N ALA A 138 -4.52 6.43 -12.14
CA ALA A 138 -5.16 5.89 -13.33
C ALA A 138 -6.56 6.46 -13.56
N GLN A 139 -7.32 6.71 -12.51
CA GLN A 139 -8.65 7.30 -12.60
C GLN A 139 -8.57 8.76 -13.09
N GLU A 140 -7.75 9.59 -12.45
CA GLU A 140 -7.59 11.00 -12.81
C GLU A 140 -7.08 11.18 -14.24
N THR A 141 -6.10 10.35 -14.64
CA THR A 141 -5.60 10.36 -16.01
C THR A 141 -6.69 10.04 -17.02
N ARG A 142 -7.51 9.00 -16.76
CA ARG A 142 -8.62 8.63 -17.64
C ARG A 142 -9.67 9.73 -17.74
N GLU A 143 -10.05 10.34 -16.62
CA GLU A 143 -11.04 11.41 -16.60
C GLU A 143 -10.56 12.64 -17.38
N THR A 144 -9.27 12.98 -17.22
CA THR A 144 -8.68 14.13 -17.92
C THR A 144 -8.59 13.89 -19.43
N LEU A 145 -8.19 12.70 -19.83
CA LEU A 145 -8.04 12.36 -21.25
C LEU A 145 -9.35 11.89 -21.91
N LYS A 146 -10.45 11.77 -21.16
CA LYS A 146 -11.76 11.23 -21.61
C LYS A 146 -11.63 9.86 -22.31
N THR A 147 -10.70 9.03 -21.82
CA THR A 147 -10.35 7.76 -22.44
C THR A 147 -11.19 6.61 -21.84
N PRO A 148 -11.63 5.63 -22.66
CA PRO A 148 -12.40 4.48 -22.17
C PRO A 148 -11.67 3.68 -21.09
N ALA A 149 -12.42 3.09 -20.15
CA ALA A 149 -11.91 2.36 -18.99
C ALA A 149 -11.02 1.13 -19.32
N THR A 150 -11.06 0.66 -20.57
CA THR A 150 -10.31 -0.52 -21.03
C THR A 150 -8.84 -0.24 -21.40
N THR A 151 -8.44 1.01 -21.46
CA THR A 151 -7.07 1.38 -21.85
C THR A 151 -6.20 1.59 -20.60
N THR A 152 -5.12 0.83 -20.45
CA THR A 152 -4.13 1.03 -19.39
C THR A 152 -3.24 2.20 -19.77
N LEU A 153 -3.55 3.40 -19.27
CA LEU A 153 -2.83 4.63 -19.59
C LEU A 153 -1.69 4.95 -18.61
N VAL A 154 -1.74 4.40 -17.42
CA VAL A 154 -0.76 4.65 -16.36
C VAL A 154 -0.17 3.33 -15.92
N ASN A 155 1.13 3.21 -16.04
CA ASN A 155 1.89 2.08 -15.52
C ASN A 155 2.80 2.59 -14.39
N PRO A 156 2.34 2.56 -13.12
CA PRO A 156 3.20 2.98 -12.01
C PRO A 156 4.32 1.96 -11.83
N VAL A 157 5.54 2.39 -12.02
CA VAL A 157 6.73 1.58 -11.72
C VAL A 157 7.04 1.71 -10.24
N ILE A 158 6.86 0.62 -9.52
CA ILE A 158 7.14 0.57 -8.08
C ILE A 158 8.63 0.26 -7.89
N ARG A 159 9.36 1.17 -7.27
CA ARG A 159 10.72 0.93 -6.78
C ARG A 159 10.71 0.91 -5.25
N THR A 160 11.11 -0.21 -4.69
CA THR A 160 11.32 -0.32 -3.26
C THR A 160 12.77 0.08 -2.98
N ARG A 161 12.98 1.16 -2.23
CA ARG A 161 14.32 1.55 -1.79
C ARG A 161 14.55 0.99 -0.39
N TYR A 162 15.59 0.19 -0.25
CA TYR A 162 16.10 -0.24 1.05
C TYR A 162 16.89 0.91 1.65
N ASN A 163 16.53 1.33 2.86
CA ASN A 163 17.31 2.30 3.64
C ASN A 163 18.47 1.57 4.33
N PRO A 164 19.72 1.68 3.85
CA PRO A 164 20.86 1.01 4.48
C PRO A 164 21.24 1.63 5.84
N ASN A 165 20.72 2.83 6.14
CA ASN A 165 20.97 3.55 7.41
C ASN A 165 19.82 3.42 8.40
N ALA A 166 18.83 2.59 8.16
CA ALA A 166 17.96 2.10 9.22
C ALA A 166 18.79 1.21 10.15
N GLU A 167 19.77 1.81 10.81
CA GLU A 167 20.43 1.21 11.96
C GLU A 167 19.33 0.79 12.91
N ASN A 168 19.23 -0.52 13.07
CA ASN A 168 18.34 -1.16 14.00
C ASN A 168 18.53 -0.50 15.37
N ALA A 169 17.50 0.18 15.85
CA ALA A 169 17.36 0.57 17.24
C ALA A 169 17.27 -0.67 18.18
N TYR A 170 17.79 -1.81 17.74
CA TYR A 170 17.89 -3.08 18.46
C TYR A 170 19.33 -3.59 18.53
N GLN A 171 20.24 -2.72 18.91
CA GLN A 171 21.45 -3.15 19.63
C GLN A 171 21.39 -2.51 21.01
N MET A 172 20.61 -3.13 21.89
CA MET A 172 20.88 -3.01 23.31
C MET A 172 21.89 -4.07 23.72
N PRO A 173 22.88 -3.69 24.58
CA PRO A 173 23.90 -4.58 25.13
C PRO A 173 23.29 -5.66 26.04
#